data_caaff3a0a18cde428001ab6c2d6ecd08
#
_entry.id   caaff3a0a18cde428001ab6c2d6ecd08
#
_cell.length_a   1.000
_cell.length_b   1.000
_cell.length_c   1.000
_cell.angle_alpha   90.00
_cell.angle_beta   90.00
_cell.angle_gamma   90.00
#
_symmetry.space_group_name_H-M   'P 1'
#
loop_
_entity.id
_entity.type
_entity.pdbx_description
1 polymer ?
#
loop_
_entity_poly.entity_id
_entity_poly.type
_entity_poly.pdbx_seq_one_letter_code
_entity_poly.pdbx_strand_id
1 'polypeptide(L)'
;MDKTSTTSNSQSSAYSFAIGFFNEIKALGVTDVAVSPGSRNTPLVLAADATGLNIKVFVDERVAGFYALGHAKITKSPVVLVCTSGTASANYLPAVIEANHSGVPMIICSADRPPELRQWGAGQTIDQVQIYGSNVRWFYDLPVANNVDPSKAQSIAVRAWDRSVTGRGPIHLNWPFREPLEPQSDLV
;
A
#
# COMPACT_ATOMS: atom_id res chain seq x y z
N MET A 1 28.20 7.41 20.01
CA MET A 1 26.80 6.95 19.94
C MET A 1 26.53 6.50 18.53
N ASP A 2 26.35 5.22 18.35
CA ASP A 2 26.37 4.53 17.06
C ASP A 2 25.06 4.76 16.30
N LYS A 3 25.13 5.59 15.24
CA LYS A 3 24.00 5.89 14.37
C LYS A 3 23.63 4.70 13.44
N THR A 4 24.50 3.70 13.38
CA THR A 4 24.33 2.53 12.48
C THR A 4 23.33 1.50 13.00
N SER A 5 23.21 1.32 14.31
CA SER A 5 22.34 0.30 14.89
C SER A 5 20.84 0.67 14.86
N THR A 6 20.50 1.94 14.87
CA THR A 6 19.11 2.41 14.81
C THR A 6 18.52 2.37 13.41
N THR A 7 19.35 2.55 12.37
CA THR A 7 18.92 2.51 10.96
C THR A 7 18.64 1.07 10.49
N SER A 8 19.44 0.11 10.92
CA SER A 8 19.25 -1.30 10.55
C SER A 8 17.95 -1.91 11.10
N ASN A 9 17.58 -1.56 12.33
CA ASN A 9 16.35 -2.04 12.95
C ASN A 9 15.07 -1.47 12.30
N SER A 10 15.12 -0.25 11.76
CA SER A 10 13.94 0.38 11.14
C SER A 10 13.62 -0.15 9.74
N GLN A 11 14.64 -0.52 8.97
CA GLN A 11 14.47 -1.15 7.64
C GLN A 11 13.89 -2.55 7.75
N SER A 12 14.44 -3.36 8.64
CA SER A 12 13.94 -4.71 8.94
C SER A 12 12.47 -4.68 9.36
N SER A 13 12.06 -3.67 10.16
CA SER A 13 10.69 -3.59 10.65
C SER A 13 9.69 -3.18 9.56
N ALA A 14 10.03 -2.23 8.68
CA ALA A 14 9.13 -1.77 7.61
C ALA A 14 8.86 -2.88 6.57
N TYR A 15 9.91 -3.57 6.15
CA TYR A 15 9.81 -4.69 5.21
C TYR A 15 9.07 -5.88 5.84
N SER A 16 9.44 -6.27 7.07
CA SER A 16 8.77 -7.37 7.78
C SER A 16 7.29 -7.09 8.04
N PHE A 17 6.94 -5.83 8.33
CA PHE A 17 5.56 -5.41 8.48
C PHE A 17 4.79 -5.52 7.15
N ALA A 18 5.39 -5.08 6.03
CA ALA A 18 4.79 -5.23 4.71
C ALA A 18 4.64 -6.71 4.29
N ILE A 19 5.64 -7.55 4.56
CA ILE A 19 5.54 -9.01 4.33
C ILE A 19 4.40 -9.62 5.13
N GLY A 20 4.26 -9.27 6.41
CA GLY A 20 3.16 -9.75 7.25
C GLY A 20 1.80 -9.39 6.67
N PHE A 21 1.66 -8.17 6.16
CA PHE A 21 0.45 -7.73 5.46
C PHE A 21 0.16 -8.52 4.19
N PHE A 22 1.14 -8.66 3.29
CA PHE A 22 0.93 -9.35 2.01
C PHE A 22 0.74 -10.86 2.17
N ASN A 23 1.40 -11.50 3.13
CA ASN A 23 1.14 -12.90 3.47
C ASN A 23 -0.32 -13.13 3.88
N GLU A 24 -0.84 -12.26 4.74
CA GLU A 24 -2.23 -12.36 5.19
C GLU A 24 -3.22 -12.06 4.06
N ILE A 25 -2.98 -11.02 3.25
CA ILE A 25 -3.81 -10.70 2.06
C ILE A 25 -3.86 -11.88 1.10
N LYS A 26 -2.72 -12.57 0.89
CA LYS A 26 -2.66 -13.79 0.07
C LYS A 26 -3.44 -14.94 0.69
N ALA A 27 -3.31 -15.15 2.01
CA ALA A 27 -4.06 -16.18 2.73
C ALA A 27 -5.58 -15.96 2.66
N LEU A 28 -6.02 -14.70 2.56
CA LEU A 28 -7.42 -14.31 2.35
C LEU A 28 -7.90 -14.45 0.87
N GLY A 29 -7.05 -14.98 -0.01
CA GLY A 29 -7.40 -15.31 -1.39
C GLY A 29 -7.18 -14.19 -2.41
N VAL A 30 -6.52 -13.09 -2.03
CA VAL A 30 -6.08 -12.07 -3.00
C VAL A 30 -4.84 -12.58 -3.73
N THR A 31 -4.84 -12.52 -5.05
CA THR A 31 -3.77 -13.06 -5.89
C THR A 31 -3.00 -11.99 -6.66
N ASP A 32 -3.61 -10.85 -6.91
CA ASP A 32 -3.10 -9.89 -7.89
C ASP A 32 -2.77 -8.53 -7.28
N VAL A 33 -1.59 -8.02 -7.66
CA VAL A 33 -1.08 -6.71 -7.29
C VAL A 33 -0.75 -5.91 -8.55
N ALA A 34 -1.33 -4.73 -8.69
CA ALA A 34 -0.98 -3.77 -9.73
C ALA A 34 -0.03 -2.71 -9.13
N VAL A 35 1.17 -2.62 -9.64
CA VAL A 35 2.24 -1.76 -9.12
C VAL A 35 2.54 -0.64 -10.09
N SER A 36 2.53 0.60 -9.62
CA SER A 36 3.16 1.74 -10.29
C SER A 36 4.49 2.04 -9.57
N PRO A 37 5.65 1.82 -10.26
CA PRO A 37 6.95 1.81 -9.60
C PRO A 37 7.39 3.21 -9.16
N GLY A 38 8.09 3.27 -8.04
CA GLY A 38 8.75 4.46 -7.52
C GLY A 38 9.59 4.12 -6.30
N SER A 39 10.48 5.01 -5.88
CA SER A 39 11.41 4.73 -4.79
C SER A 39 10.69 4.50 -3.46
N ARG A 40 9.69 5.34 -3.11
CA ARG A 40 9.06 5.28 -1.77
C ARG A 40 8.26 3.99 -1.54
N ASN A 41 7.75 3.35 -2.57
CA ASN A 41 7.01 2.09 -2.43
C ASN A 41 7.88 0.82 -2.51
N THR A 42 9.21 0.95 -2.55
CA THR A 42 10.15 -0.19 -2.56
C THR A 42 9.81 -1.26 -1.51
N PRO A 43 9.57 -0.93 -0.22
CA PRO A 43 9.24 -1.95 0.77
C PRO A 43 7.98 -2.75 0.44
N LEU A 44 6.96 -2.10 -0.14
CA LEU A 44 5.71 -2.76 -0.53
C LEU A 44 5.91 -3.69 -1.73
N VAL A 45 6.66 -3.23 -2.74
CA VAL A 45 6.90 -4.01 -3.96
C VAL A 45 7.71 -5.27 -3.66
N LEU A 46 8.81 -5.13 -2.91
CA LEU A 46 9.64 -6.27 -2.54
C LEU A 46 8.89 -7.24 -1.62
N ALA A 47 8.07 -6.75 -0.71
CA ALA A 47 7.25 -7.61 0.15
C ALA A 47 6.18 -8.38 -0.66
N ALA A 48 5.53 -7.73 -1.61
CA ALA A 48 4.57 -8.40 -2.49
C ALA A 48 5.24 -9.49 -3.35
N ASP A 49 6.42 -9.21 -3.87
CA ASP A 49 7.21 -10.17 -4.66
C ASP A 49 7.63 -11.38 -3.83
N ALA A 50 8.21 -11.14 -2.67
CA ALA A 50 8.65 -12.19 -1.74
C ALA A 50 7.51 -13.13 -1.30
N THR A 51 6.28 -12.65 -1.28
CA THR A 51 5.10 -13.47 -0.96
C THR A 51 4.56 -14.26 -2.15
N GLY A 52 5.10 -14.05 -3.36
CA GLY A 52 4.71 -14.76 -4.58
C GLY A 52 3.28 -14.41 -5.03
N LEU A 53 2.89 -13.16 -4.90
CA LEU A 53 1.68 -12.61 -5.53
C LEU A 53 1.93 -12.31 -7.01
N ASN A 54 0.89 -12.31 -7.81
CA ASN A 54 0.96 -11.98 -9.24
C ASN A 54 1.12 -10.47 -9.41
N ILE A 55 2.35 -10.01 -9.63
CA ILE A 55 2.64 -8.58 -9.81
C ILE A 55 2.52 -8.21 -11.27
N LYS A 56 1.75 -7.14 -11.54
CA LYS A 56 1.71 -6.47 -12.84
C LYS A 56 2.15 -5.02 -12.68
N VAL A 57 3.11 -4.62 -13.50
CA VAL A 57 3.73 -3.29 -13.46
C VAL A 57 3.11 -2.38 -14.50
N PHE A 58 2.74 -1.17 -14.08
CA PHE A 58 2.18 -0.12 -14.91
C PHE A 58 2.92 1.19 -14.64
N VAL A 59 3.46 1.81 -15.67
CA VAL A 59 4.15 3.10 -15.54
C VAL A 59 3.17 4.24 -15.23
N ASP A 60 1.94 4.15 -15.73
CA ASP A 60 0.87 5.13 -15.49
C ASP A 60 -0.13 4.60 -14.47
N GLU A 61 -0.26 5.30 -13.35
CA GLU A 61 -1.15 4.95 -12.25
C GLU A 61 -2.63 4.92 -12.68
N ARG A 62 -3.04 5.75 -13.62
CA ARG A 62 -4.41 5.74 -14.15
C ARG A 62 -4.71 4.41 -14.83
N VAL A 63 -3.76 3.89 -15.60
CA VAL A 63 -3.87 2.58 -16.25
C VAL A 63 -3.92 1.47 -15.21
N ALA A 64 -3.05 1.53 -14.20
CA ALA A 64 -3.06 0.57 -13.08
C ALA A 64 -4.40 0.54 -12.36
N GLY A 65 -4.96 1.72 -12.06
CA GLY A 65 -6.25 1.86 -11.38
C GLY A 65 -7.40 1.21 -12.16
N PHE A 66 -7.53 1.51 -13.46
CA PHE A 66 -8.58 0.92 -14.29
C PHE A 66 -8.36 -0.56 -14.62
N TYR A 67 -7.10 -1.00 -14.72
CA TYR A 67 -6.77 -2.42 -14.79
C TYR A 67 -7.28 -3.16 -13.55
N ALA A 68 -6.94 -2.66 -12.36
CA ALA A 68 -7.36 -3.25 -11.09
C ALA A 68 -8.90 -3.29 -10.97
N LEU A 69 -9.57 -2.20 -11.34
CA LEU A 69 -11.03 -2.12 -11.36
C LEU A 69 -11.65 -3.21 -12.26
N GLY A 70 -11.17 -3.32 -13.50
CA GLY A 70 -11.68 -4.31 -14.46
C GLY A 70 -11.42 -5.74 -13.99
N HIS A 71 -10.21 -6.00 -13.50
CA HIS A 71 -9.81 -7.32 -13.00
C HIS A 71 -10.65 -7.73 -11.77
N ALA A 72 -10.76 -6.86 -10.77
CA ALA A 72 -11.56 -7.13 -9.57
C ALA A 72 -13.07 -7.30 -9.89
N LYS A 73 -13.58 -6.56 -10.88
CA LYS A 73 -14.98 -6.71 -11.34
C LYS A 73 -15.26 -8.08 -11.94
N ILE A 74 -14.29 -8.67 -12.64
CA ILE A 74 -14.42 -10.00 -13.26
C ILE A 74 -14.21 -11.10 -12.24
N THR A 75 -13.12 -11.01 -11.46
CA THR A 75 -12.71 -12.07 -10.51
C THR A 75 -13.52 -12.08 -9.23
N LYS A 76 -14.20 -10.98 -8.91
CA LYS A 76 -14.92 -10.76 -7.64
C LYS A 76 -14.00 -10.81 -6.41
N SER A 77 -12.71 -10.68 -6.62
CA SER A 77 -11.65 -10.61 -5.59
C SER A 77 -11.00 -9.24 -5.62
N PRO A 78 -10.58 -8.69 -4.48
CA PRO A 78 -9.83 -7.44 -4.47
C PRO A 78 -8.52 -7.55 -5.26
N VAL A 79 -8.14 -6.48 -5.95
CA VAL A 79 -6.78 -6.27 -6.45
C VAL A 79 -6.10 -5.25 -5.56
N VAL A 80 -4.85 -5.52 -5.18
CA VAL A 80 -4.05 -4.54 -4.45
C VAL A 80 -3.41 -3.57 -5.45
N LEU A 81 -3.58 -2.28 -5.24
CA LEU A 81 -2.91 -1.20 -5.96
C LEU A 81 -1.76 -0.67 -5.11
N VAL A 82 -0.56 -0.60 -5.68
CA VAL A 82 0.63 -0.07 -5.00
C VAL A 82 1.23 1.06 -5.80
N CYS A 83 1.39 2.23 -5.21
CA CYS A 83 2.08 3.36 -5.83
C CYS A 83 3.03 4.08 -4.86
N THR A 84 3.89 4.91 -5.43
CA THR A 84 4.76 5.80 -4.66
C THR A 84 3.99 6.99 -4.09
N SER A 85 4.68 7.87 -3.38
CA SER A 85 4.10 9.08 -2.76
C SER A 85 3.87 10.20 -3.77
N GLY A 86 3.13 11.21 -3.35
CA GLY A 86 2.83 12.40 -4.14
C GLY A 86 1.62 12.20 -5.06
N THR A 87 1.64 12.83 -6.22
CA THR A 87 0.51 12.79 -7.17
C THR A 87 0.22 11.40 -7.75
N ALA A 88 1.11 10.42 -7.57
CA ALA A 88 0.87 9.03 -7.95
C ALA A 88 -0.46 8.51 -7.36
N SER A 89 -0.66 8.71 -6.04
CA SER A 89 -1.91 8.30 -5.38
C SER A 89 -3.13 9.03 -5.94
N ALA A 90 -3.02 10.32 -6.27
CA ALA A 90 -4.12 11.11 -6.82
C ALA A 90 -4.59 10.58 -8.20
N ASN A 91 -3.70 10.00 -8.99
CA ASN A 91 -4.02 9.43 -10.30
C ASN A 91 -4.92 8.19 -10.22
N TYR A 92 -5.04 7.53 -9.08
CA TYR A 92 -6.02 6.45 -8.88
C TYR A 92 -7.46 6.95 -8.68
N LEU A 93 -7.66 8.24 -8.35
CA LEU A 93 -8.97 8.76 -7.96
C LEU A 93 -10.10 8.43 -8.95
N PRO A 94 -9.96 8.55 -10.28
CA PRO A 94 -11.04 8.19 -11.20
C PRO A 94 -11.48 6.73 -11.07
N ALA A 95 -10.52 5.79 -10.97
CA ALA A 95 -10.82 4.37 -10.81
C ALA A 95 -11.41 4.07 -9.42
N VAL A 96 -10.97 4.78 -8.38
CA VAL A 96 -11.50 4.66 -7.01
C VAL A 96 -12.96 5.11 -6.96
N ILE A 97 -13.30 6.23 -7.59
CA ILE A 97 -14.68 6.72 -7.69
C ILE A 97 -15.56 5.67 -8.38
N GLU A 98 -15.12 5.17 -9.52
CA GLU A 98 -15.86 4.14 -10.27
C GLU A 98 -16.03 2.85 -9.47
N ALA A 99 -14.99 2.39 -8.77
CA ALA A 99 -15.05 1.22 -7.89
C ALA A 99 -16.05 1.43 -6.74
N ASN A 100 -16.07 2.63 -6.14
CA ASN A 100 -17.01 2.99 -5.10
C ASN A 100 -18.46 2.89 -5.57
N HIS A 101 -18.78 3.49 -6.72
CA HIS A 101 -20.14 3.48 -7.27
C HIS A 101 -20.57 2.11 -7.78
N SER A 102 -19.64 1.35 -8.35
CA SER A 102 -19.90 0.01 -8.89
C SER A 102 -19.83 -1.10 -7.84
N GLY A 103 -19.46 -0.81 -6.61
CA GLY A 103 -19.32 -1.79 -5.53
C GLY A 103 -18.22 -2.81 -5.78
N VAL A 104 -17.11 -2.38 -6.43
CA VAL A 104 -15.98 -3.25 -6.78
C VAL A 104 -14.90 -3.17 -5.69
N PRO A 105 -14.49 -4.31 -5.11
CA PRO A 105 -13.47 -4.31 -4.06
C PRO A 105 -12.08 -3.99 -4.63
N MET A 106 -11.37 -3.05 -4.01
CA MET A 106 -9.96 -2.73 -4.29
C MET A 106 -9.25 -2.34 -2.98
N ILE A 107 -7.97 -2.67 -2.88
CA ILE A 107 -7.13 -2.32 -1.72
C ILE A 107 -6.02 -1.40 -2.22
N ILE A 108 -6.09 -0.11 -1.91
CA ILE A 108 -5.11 0.88 -2.33
C ILE A 108 -4.05 1.02 -1.23
N CYS A 109 -2.79 0.75 -1.57
CA CYS A 109 -1.61 0.93 -0.73
C CYS A 109 -0.74 2.03 -1.34
N SER A 110 -0.92 3.27 -0.89
CA SER A 110 -0.07 4.39 -1.31
C SER A 110 1.10 4.57 -0.34
N ALA A 111 2.33 4.54 -0.84
CA ALA A 111 3.47 4.92 -0.03
C ALA A 111 3.45 6.42 0.25
N ASP A 112 3.95 6.85 1.40
CA ASP A 112 3.98 8.25 1.80
C ASP A 112 5.30 8.62 2.49
N ARG A 113 5.57 9.90 2.59
CA ARG A 113 6.59 10.44 3.48
C ARG A 113 6.15 10.28 4.92
N PRO A 114 7.09 10.08 5.86
CA PRO A 114 6.76 10.00 7.27
C PRO A 114 6.25 11.35 7.79
N PRO A 115 5.49 11.37 8.89
CA PRO A 115 4.81 12.59 9.39
C PRO A 115 5.74 13.80 9.55
N GLU A 116 6.99 13.61 9.93
CA GLU A 116 7.98 14.66 10.12
C GLU A 116 8.40 15.38 8.82
N LEU A 117 8.10 14.81 7.65
CA LEU A 117 8.38 15.41 6.34
C LEU A 117 7.13 15.99 5.67
N ARG A 118 5.95 15.76 6.25
CA ARG A 118 4.69 16.32 5.73
C ARG A 118 4.63 17.82 6.03
N GLN A 119 4.11 18.61 5.11
CA GLN A 119 3.92 20.08 5.22
C GLN A 119 5.23 20.90 5.35
N TRP A 120 6.38 20.31 5.06
CA TRP A 120 7.69 20.99 5.12
C TRP A 120 8.28 21.24 3.73
N GLY A 121 7.52 21.10 2.66
CA GLY A 121 8.01 21.29 1.30
C GLY A 121 8.98 20.21 0.81
N ALA A 122 8.99 19.04 1.45
CA ALA A 122 9.77 17.90 0.99
C ALA A 122 9.34 17.49 -0.42
N GLY A 123 10.32 17.13 -1.26
CA GLY A 123 10.06 16.73 -2.64
C GLY A 123 9.09 15.55 -2.75
N GLN A 124 8.17 15.61 -3.72
CA GLN A 124 7.15 14.57 -3.99
C GLN A 124 6.32 14.23 -2.74
N THR A 125 5.94 15.26 -1.99
CA THR A 125 5.12 15.18 -0.78
C THR A 125 3.89 16.06 -0.97
N ILE A 126 2.72 15.46 -0.79
CA ILE A 126 1.41 16.14 -0.81
C ILE A 126 0.64 15.72 0.43
N ASP A 127 -0.51 16.30 0.69
CA ASP A 127 -1.44 15.77 1.69
C ASP A 127 -2.16 14.53 1.12
N GLN A 128 -1.69 13.34 1.54
CA GLN A 128 -2.27 12.06 1.14
C GLN A 128 -3.30 11.53 2.14
N VAL A 129 -3.39 12.17 3.32
CA VAL A 129 -4.32 11.75 4.36
C VAL A 129 -5.75 11.95 3.85
N GLN A 130 -6.48 10.83 3.75
CA GLN A 130 -7.86 10.83 3.21
C GLN A 130 -8.03 11.43 1.81
N ILE A 131 -7.02 11.33 0.95
CA ILE A 131 -7.02 11.94 -0.40
C ILE A 131 -8.22 11.49 -1.26
N TYR A 132 -8.81 10.34 -0.99
CA TYR A 132 -10.00 9.85 -1.70
C TYR A 132 -11.32 10.23 -1.03
N GLY A 133 -11.29 10.89 0.12
CA GLY A 133 -12.46 11.35 0.85
C GLY A 133 -13.48 10.23 1.11
N SER A 134 -14.74 10.49 0.78
CA SER A 134 -15.86 9.53 0.92
C SER A 134 -15.91 8.43 -0.14
N ASN A 135 -14.96 8.42 -1.10
CA ASN A 135 -14.94 7.43 -2.18
C ASN A 135 -14.31 6.09 -1.75
N VAL A 136 -13.91 5.94 -0.49
CA VAL A 136 -13.41 4.68 0.07
C VAL A 136 -14.26 4.23 1.26
N ARG A 137 -14.39 2.90 1.43
CA ARG A 137 -15.14 2.29 2.55
C ARG A 137 -14.41 2.41 3.88
N TRP A 138 -13.09 2.51 3.82
CA TRP A 138 -12.23 2.67 4.97
C TRP A 138 -10.92 3.30 4.55
N PHE A 139 -10.42 4.19 5.40
CA PHE A 139 -9.11 4.79 5.31
C PHE A 139 -8.32 4.49 6.58
N TYR A 140 -7.04 4.24 6.43
CA TYR A 140 -6.13 4.13 7.57
C TYR A 140 -4.75 4.70 7.21
N ASP A 141 -4.31 5.73 7.97
CA ASP A 141 -2.94 6.23 7.93
C ASP A 141 -2.10 5.34 8.87
N LEU A 142 -1.26 4.49 8.31
CA LEU A 142 -0.49 3.53 9.08
C LEU A 142 0.57 4.24 9.92
N PRO A 143 0.92 3.71 11.09
CA PRO A 143 2.10 4.18 11.80
C PRO A 143 3.37 3.89 10.98
N VAL A 144 4.39 4.75 11.10
CA VAL A 144 5.71 4.42 10.57
C VAL A 144 6.22 3.15 11.27
N ALA A 145 6.64 2.16 10.49
CA ALA A 145 6.93 0.80 10.97
C ALA A 145 8.21 0.67 11.82
N ASN A 146 8.50 1.68 12.66
CA ASN A 146 9.57 1.63 13.65
C ASN A 146 8.99 1.07 14.94
N ASN A 147 9.39 -0.14 15.32
CA ASN A 147 8.92 -0.82 16.55
C ASN A 147 7.42 -1.15 16.57
N VAL A 148 6.84 -1.44 15.42
CA VAL A 148 5.46 -1.93 15.33
C VAL A 148 5.46 -3.45 15.45
N ASP A 149 4.56 -3.96 16.28
CA ASP A 149 4.31 -5.40 16.41
C ASP A 149 3.88 -5.98 15.05
N PRO A 150 4.59 -6.99 14.49
CA PRO A 150 4.23 -7.62 13.22
C PRO A 150 2.79 -8.16 13.17
N SER A 151 2.22 -8.57 14.30
CA SER A 151 0.84 -9.04 14.38
C SER A 151 -0.19 -7.98 13.97
N LYS A 152 0.15 -6.70 14.09
CA LYS A 152 -0.70 -5.60 13.63
C LYS A 152 -0.85 -5.58 12.11
N ALA A 153 0.16 -6.01 11.36
CA ALA A 153 0.09 -6.09 9.91
C ALA A 153 -1.02 -7.05 9.46
N GLN A 154 -1.09 -8.22 10.08
CA GLN A 154 -2.13 -9.22 9.82
C GLN A 154 -3.53 -8.69 10.15
N SER A 155 -3.69 -8.07 11.33
CA SER A 155 -4.98 -7.49 11.72
C SER A 155 -5.44 -6.39 10.77
N ILE A 156 -4.51 -5.58 10.24
CA ILE A 156 -4.80 -4.55 9.25
C ILE A 156 -5.19 -5.19 7.92
N ALA A 157 -4.51 -6.25 7.49
CA ALA A 157 -4.82 -6.98 6.27
C ALA A 157 -6.23 -7.59 6.31
N VAL A 158 -6.57 -8.27 7.39
CA VAL A 158 -7.91 -8.85 7.61
C VAL A 158 -8.98 -7.75 7.54
N ARG A 159 -8.75 -6.64 8.24
CA ARG A 159 -9.69 -5.52 8.23
C ARG A 159 -9.81 -4.86 6.86
N ALA A 160 -8.69 -4.70 6.14
CA ALA A 160 -8.67 -4.14 4.79
C ALA A 160 -9.47 -5.00 3.83
N TRP A 161 -9.25 -6.31 3.87
CA TRP A 161 -9.99 -7.27 3.07
C TRP A 161 -11.48 -7.25 3.40
N ASP A 162 -11.85 -7.37 4.68
CA ASP A 162 -13.24 -7.33 5.12
C ASP A 162 -13.95 -6.06 4.67
N ARG A 163 -13.35 -4.89 4.93
CA ARG A 163 -13.93 -3.60 4.53
C ARG A 163 -14.07 -3.43 3.03
N SER A 164 -13.18 -4.05 2.26
CA SER A 164 -13.26 -3.99 0.79
C SER A 164 -14.32 -4.96 0.25
N VAL A 165 -14.33 -6.20 0.71
CA VAL A 165 -15.22 -7.27 0.21
C VAL A 165 -16.62 -7.12 0.77
N THR A 166 -16.78 -7.09 2.10
CA THR A 166 -18.08 -6.98 2.77
C THR A 166 -18.69 -5.59 2.55
N GLY A 167 -17.84 -4.55 2.58
CA GLY A 167 -18.24 -3.18 2.27
C GLY A 167 -18.54 -2.93 0.79
N ARG A 168 -18.16 -3.85 -0.10
CA ARG A 168 -18.32 -3.76 -1.55
C ARG A 168 -17.77 -2.42 -2.09
N GLY A 169 -16.45 -2.27 -2.05
CA GLY A 169 -15.82 -1.05 -2.56
C GLY A 169 -14.35 -0.92 -2.21
N PRO A 170 -13.72 0.16 -2.66
CA PRO A 170 -12.30 0.40 -2.40
C PRO A 170 -12.03 0.80 -0.95
N ILE A 171 -10.83 0.48 -0.48
CA ILE A 171 -10.26 0.98 0.78
C ILE A 171 -8.90 1.60 0.51
N HIS A 172 -8.43 2.46 1.42
CA HIS A 172 -7.14 3.13 1.29
C HIS A 172 -6.30 2.96 2.55
N LEU A 173 -5.11 2.45 2.36
CA LEU A 173 -4.04 2.35 3.35
C LEU A 173 -2.91 3.30 2.93
N ASN A 174 -2.61 4.30 3.73
CA ASN A 174 -1.48 5.19 3.52
C ASN A 174 -0.27 4.67 4.32
N TRP A 175 0.85 4.42 3.63
CA TRP A 175 2.03 3.74 4.18
C TRP A 175 3.21 4.71 4.30
N PRO A 176 3.42 5.34 5.44
CA PRO A 176 4.58 6.20 5.64
C PRO A 176 5.86 5.37 5.84
N PHE A 177 6.86 5.65 5.00
CA PHE A 177 8.18 5.01 5.06
C PHE A 177 9.29 6.02 5.28
N ARG A 178 10.18 5.74 6.22
CA ARG A 178 11.47 6.43 6.37
C ARG A 178 12.54 5.78 5.51
N GLU A 179 13.51 6.55 5.09
CA GLU A 179 14.73 6.03 4.49
C GLU A 179 15.66 5.42 5.56
N PRO A 180 16.45 4.43 5.17
CA PRO A 180 16.56 3.81 3.85
C PRO A 180 15.38 2.86 3.56
N LEU A 181 15.05 2.69 2.27
CA LEU A 181 13.84 1.97 1.81
C LEU A 181 14.11 0.51 1.45
N GLU A 182 15.34 0.20 1.05
CA GLU A 182 15.74 -1.14 0.71
C GLU A 182 15.93 -1.98 1.98
N PRO A 183 15.46 -3.24 2.01
CA PRO A 183 15.79 -4.15 3.10
C PRO A 183 17.29 -4.43 3.13
N GLN A 184 17.81 -4.82 4.30
CA GLN A 184 19.19 -5.29 4.38
C GLN A 184 19.36 -6.59 3.60
N SER A 185 20.56 -6.80 3.03
CA SER A 185 20.90 -7.94 2.16
C SER A 185 20.59 -9.32 2.74
N ASP A 186 20.43 -9.42 4.05
CA ASP A 186 20.21 -10.68 4.76
C ASP A 186 18.71 -11.06 4.86
N LEU A 187 17.81 -10.23 4.31
CA LEU A 187 16.34 -10.39 4.41
C LEU A 187 15.65 -10.62 3.05
N VAL A 188 16.43 -10.68 1.96
CA VAL A 188 15.92 -10.88 0.59
C VAL A 188 16.28 -12.27 0.08
#